data_394a35c0f70ff438de4001517d32fcae
#
_entry.id   394a35c0f70ff438de4001517d32fcae
#
_cell.length_a   1.000
_cell.length_b   1.000
_cell.length_c   1.000
_cell.angle_alpha   90.00
_cell.angle_beta   90.00
_cell.angle_gamma   90.00
#
_symmetry.space_group_name_H-M   'P 1'
#
loop_
_entity.id
_entity.type
_entity.pdbx_description
1 polymer ?
#
loop_
_entity_poly.entity_id
_entity_poly.type
_entity_poly.pdbx_seq_one_letter_code
_entity_poly.pdbx_strand_id
1 'polypeptide(L)'
;KYGFLEYQTPILTSSSPEGARDFLVPSRLNPGKFYALPQAPQQFKQLIMVSGFDKYFQIAPCFRDEDARADRSPGEFYQLDLEMSFVEQEDVFKIVEELFVNLFKKFSSKKLLHEKFPRIPFDTAMLKYGSDKPDLRNPLEIADITEIFKRDDVNFEIFKKLVSKGSIVRGIVTKNTSEKPRSFFDGIDKWAKDEGSSGLAYFSIENPEKLSAKGPVGKFFSEESIKEIMTKMNAEIGDTIFMSCGNKSEIE
;
A
#
# COMPACT_ATOMS: atom_id res chain seq x y z
N LYS A 1 11.96 12.00 27.25
CA LYS A 1 13.13 12.39 26.42
C LYS A 1 12.75 13.48 25.39
N TYR A 2 11.57 13.45 24.79
CA TYR A 2 11.13 14.37 23.73
C TYR A 2 10.23 15.52 24.23
N GLY A 3 10.09 15.68 25.55
CA GLY A 3 9.27 16.73 26.16
C GLY A 3 7.78 16.49 26.15
N PHE A 4 7.33 15.28 25.86
CA PHE A 4 5.93 14.92 25.98
C PHE A 4 5.53 14.75 27.43
N LEU A 5 4.33 15.25 27.77
CA LEU A 5 3.66 15.05 29.04
C LEU A 5 2.60 13.96 28.87
N GLU A 6 2.58 13.02 29.81
CA GLU A 6 1.59 11.95 29.86
C GLU A 6 0.32 12.44 30.58
N TYR A 7 -0.83 12.19 29.96
CA TYR A 7 -2.13 12.49 30.52
C TYR A 7 -2.98 11.23 30.54
N GLN A 8 -3.98 11.23 31.42
CA GLN A 8 -5.06 10.27 31.41
C GLN A 8 -6.38 11.04 31.31
N THR A 9 -7.23 10.64 30.38
CA THR A 9 -8.52 11.24 30.13
C THR A 9 -9.66 10.39 30.69
N PRO A 10 -10.83 10.96 31.01
CA PRO A 10 -11.97 10.20 31.50
C PRO A 10 -12.42 9.11 30.54
N ILE A 11 -12.77 7.94 31.11
CA ILE A 11 -13.33 6.80 30.35
C ILE A 11 -14.85 6.92 30.26
N LEU A 12 -15.53 7.35 31.34
CA LEU A 12 -16.97 7.63 31.29
C LEU A 12 -17.19 9.04 30.73
N THR A 13 -17.66 9.14 29.49
CA THR A 13 -17.84 10.41 28.79
C THR A 13 -19.19 10.49 28.10
N SER A 14 -19.43 11.55 27.34
CA SER A 14 -20.55 11.64 26.41
C SER A 14 -20.19 11.00 25.07
N SER A 15 -21.22 10.60 24.32
CA SER A 15 -21.04 10.16 22.94
C SER A 15 -20.28 11.21 22.11
N SER A 16 -19.35 10.76 21.27
CA SER A 16 -18.62 11.60 20.32
C SER A 16 -18.80 11.08 18.90
N PRO A 17 -18.90 11.96 17.90
CA PRO A 17 -19.15 11.56 16.50
C PRO A 17 -17.88 11.05 15.81
N GLU A 18 -17.27 10.00 16.33
CA GLU A 18 -16.00 9.44 15.82
C GLU A 18 -16.17 8.39 14.71
N GLY A 19 -17.41 8.11 14.32
CA GLY A 19 -17.74 7.26 13.18
C GLY A 19 -18.04 5.78 13.53
N ALA A 20 -17.64 5.27 14.70
CA ALA A 20 -18.05 3.95 15.19
C ALA A 20 -19.31 4.05 16.08
N ARG A 21 -19.91 2.91 16.42
CA ARG A 21 -20.95 2.86 17.44
C ARG A 21 -20.34 2.89 18.83
N ASP A 22 -21.03 3.56 19.77
CA ASP A 22 -20.58 3.67 21.14
C ASP A 22 -21.01 2.43 21.98
N PHE A 23 -20.12 1.99 22.88
CA PHE A 23 -20.55 1.20 24.02
C PHE A 23 -21.16 2.12 25.08
N LEU A 24 -22.36 1.80 25.56
CA LEU A 24 -23.12 2.64 26.48
C LEU A 24 -23.12 2.05 27.90
N VAL A 25 -22.95 2.92 28.88
CA VAL A 25 -23.04 2.60 30.30
C VAL A 25 -24.25 3.31 30.93
N PRO A 26 -25.28 2.62 31.39
CA PRO A 26 -26.45 3.28 32.01
C PRO A 26 -26.09 4.09 33.26
N SER A 27 -26.65 5.31 33.36
CA SER A 27 -26.49 6.13 34.57
C SER A 27 -27.51 5.74 35.63
N ARG A 28 -27.04 5.31 36.80
CA ARG A 28 -27.93 5.00 37.95
C ARG A 28 -28.56 6.26 38.55
N LEU A 29 -27.84 7.40 38.47
CA LEU A 29 -28.28 8.65 39.09
C LEU A 29 -29.28 9.42 38.17
N ASN A 30 -29.28 9.14 36.89
CA ASN A 30 -30.12 9.82 35.90
C ASN A 30 -30.84 8.77 35.04
N PRO A 31 -32.02 8.29 35.43
CA PRO A 31 -32.77 7.30 34.67
C PRO A 31 -33.00 7.77 33.20
N GLY A 32 -32.78 6.83 32.26
CA GLY A 32 -32.90 7.11 30.83
C GLY A 32 -31.67 7.83 30.17
N LYS A 33 -30.63 8.13 30.97
CA LYS A 33 -29.37 8.67 30.46
C LYS A 33 -28.25 7.65 30.50
N PHE A 34 -27.27 7.80 29.63
CA PHE A 34 -26.13 6.92 29.45
C PHE A 34 -24.83 7.72 29.39
N TYR A 35 -23.77 7.11 29.87
CA TYR A 35 -22.40 7.47 29.50
C TYR A 35 -22.01 6.65 28.27
N ALA A 36 -21.10 7.17 27.47
CA ALA A 36 -20.42 6.43 26.43
C ALA A 36 -19.00 6.08 26.86
N LEU A 37 -18.48 4.92 26.42
CA LEU A 37 -17.06 4.64 26.48
C LEU A 37 -16.34 5.32 25.32
N PRO A 38 -15.10 5.85 25.50
CA PRO A 38 -14.43 6.67 24.50
C PRO A 38 -13.99 5.83 23.29
N GLN A 39 -14.30 6.28 22.12
CA GLN A 39 -13.77 5.70 20.87
C GLN A 39 -12.31 6.13 20.61
N ALA A 40 -11.94 7.32 21.08
CA ALA A 40 -10.62 7.91 21.12
C ALA A 40 -10.65 9.12 22.09
N PRO A 41 -9.51 9.60 22.61
CA PRO A 41 -9.46 10.76 23.52
C PRO A 41 -9.53 12.11 22.80
N GLN A 42 -10.14 12.18 21.60
CA GLN A 42 -10.06 13.31 20.66
C GLN A 42 -10.49 14.64 21.29
N GLN A 43 -11.62 14.70 21.95
CA GLN A 43 -12.11 15.96 22.55
C GLN A 43 -11.22 16.43 23.70
N PHE A 44 -10.77 15.50 24.53
CA PHE A 44 -9.93 15.82 25.68
C PHE A 44 -8.52 16.29 25.27
N LYS A 45 -7.91 15.63 24.30
CA LYS A 45 -6.59 16.04 23.81
C LYS A 45 -6.64 17.43 23.16
N GLN A 46 -7.71 17.76 22.44
CA GLN A 46 -7.91 19.13 21.93
C GLN A 46 -7.98 20.16 23.05
N LEU A 47 -8.71 19.87 24.13
CA LEU A 47 -8.78 20.76 25.30
C LEU A 47 -7.42 20.91 25.97
N ILE A 48 -6.64 19.83 26.09
CA ILE A 48 -5.28 19.87 26.65
C ILE A 48 -4.40 20.80 25.79
N MET A 49 -4.41 20.63 24.46
CA MET A 49 -3.62 21.48 23.56
C MET A 49 -4.04 22.96 23.61
N VAL A 50 -5.33 23.25 23.63
CA VAL A 50 -5.87 24.62 23.77
C VAL A 50 -5.48 25.24 25.13
N SER A 51 -5.31 24.40 26.17
CA SER A 51 -4.88 24.87 27.50
C SER A 51 -3.39 25.28 27.56
N GLY A 52 -2.65 25.20 26.45
CA GLY A 52 -1.27 25.68 26.35
C GLY A 52 -0.21 24.59 26.54
N PHE A 53 -0.58 23.33 26.43
CA PHE A 53 0.39 22.23 26.42
C PHE A 53 0.88 21.98 25.00
N ASP A 54 2.19 21.92 24.80
CA ASP A 54 2.79 21.79 23.46
C ASP A 54 2.97 20.35 23.00
N LYS A 55 3.07 19.40 23.93
CA LYS A 55 3.31 17.99 23.61
C LYS A 55 2.59 17.08 24.61
N TYR A 56 1.63 16.35 24.13
CA TYR A 56 0.81 15.40 24.87
C TYR A 56 1.02 13.99 24.36
N PHE A 57 0.97 12.99 25.25
CA PHE A 57 0.72 11.61 24.86
C PHE A 57 -0.09 10.87 25.90
N GLN A 58 -0.73 9.78 25.46
CA GLN A 58 -1.49 8.88 26.33
C GLN A 58 -1.48 7.48 25.74
N ILE A 59 -1.46 6.45 26.59
CA ILE A 59 -1.88 5.11 26.21
C ILE A 59 -3.37 5.01 26.55
N ALA A 60 -4.22 5.33 25.58
CA ALA A 60 -5.65 5.50 25.75
C ALA A 60 -6.42 4.20 25.55
N PRO A 61 -7.26 3.74 26.50
CA PRO A 61 -8.24 2.70 26.23
C PRO A 61 -9.31 3.25 25.27
N CYS A 62 -9.55 2.52 24.19
CA CYS A 62 -10.51 2.87 23.15
C CYS A 62 -11.50 1.74 22.95
N PHE A 63 -12.76 2.11 22.70
CA PHE A 63 -13.88 1.19 22.59
C PHE A 63 -14.70 1.51 21.33
N ARG A 64 -14.89 0.52 20.46
CA ARG A 64 -15.68 0.69 19.23
C ARG A 64 -16.59 -0.51 19.04
N ASP A 65 -17.89 -0.29 19.06
CA ASP A 65 -18.89 -1.34 18.83
C ASP A 65 -19.07 -1.53 17.31
N GLU A 66 -18.10 -2.22 16.73
CA GLU A 66 -18.04 -2.57 15.31
C GLU A 66 -17.99 -4.08 15.14
N ASP A 67 -18.31 -4.57 13.95
CA ASP A 67 -18.19 -5.98 13.64
C ASP A 67 -16.73 -6.42 13.79
N ALA A 68 -16.48 -7.26 14.79
CA ALA A 68 -15.15 -7.74 15.09
C ALA A 68 -14.60 -8.56 13.92
N ARG A 69 -13.47 -8.09 13.37
CA ARG A 69 -12.64 -8.87 12.46
C ARG A 69 -11.58 -9.56 13.31
N ALA A 70 -11.59 -10.89 13.31
CA ALA A 70 -10.75 -11.72 14.18
C ALA A 70 -9.25 -11.37 14.16
N ASP A 71 -8.78 -10.73 13.10
CA ASP A 71 -7.37 -10.41 12.87
C ASP A 71 -6.98 -8.95 13.12
N ARG A 72 -7.92 -7.99 13.30
CA ARG A 72 -7.52 -6.57 13.30
C ARG A 72 -8.47 -5.54 13.95
N SER A 73 -9.59 -5.91 14.49
CA SER A 73 -10.54 -4.94 15.07
C SER A 73 -11.23 -5.50 16.31
N PRO A 74 -10.50 -5.67 17.44
CA PRO A 74 -11.16 -5.91 18.71
C PRO A 74 -12.00 -4.68 19.09
N GLY A 75 -13.17 -4.89 19.69
CA GLY A 75 -14.01 -3.79 20.17
C GLY A 75 -13.37 -2.96 21.27
N GLU A 76 -12.36 -3.51 21.95
CA GLU A 76 -11.53 -2.85 22.97
C GLU A 76 -10.05 -2.95 22.56
N PHE A 77 -9.35 -1.82 22.57
CA PHE A 77 -7.92 -1.75 22.26
C PHE A 77 -7.27 -0.54 22.93
N TYR A 78 -5.94 -0.53 22.98
CA TYR A 78 -5.16 0.62 23.45
C TYR A 78 -4.55 1.35 22.28
N GLN A 79 -4.67 2.66 22.29
CA GLN A 79 -4.09 3.56 21.31
C GLN A 79 -2.96 4.36 21.95
N LEU A 80 -1.74 4.30 21.37
CA LEU A 80 -0.75 5.33 21.66
C LEU A 80 -1.18 6.60 20.91
N ASP A 81 -1.68 7.55 21.65
CA ASP A 81 -2.14 8.83 21.15
C ASP A 81 -1.15 9.92 21.49
N LEU A 82 -0.82 10.80 20.54
CA LEU A 82 0.10 11.91 20.75
C LEU A 82 -0.30 13.13 19.93
N GLU A 83 -0.05 14.31 20.53
CA GLU A 83 -0.27 15.60 19.88
C GLU A 83 0.94 16.52 20.09
N MET A 84 1.22 17.34 19.09
CA MET A 84 2.28 18.34 19.14
C MET A 84 1.81 19.67 18.55
N SER A 85 2.13 20.77 19.21
CA SER A 85 1.91 22.12 18.72
C SER A 85 3.14 22.66 17.98
N PHE A 86 2.94 23.61 17.08
CA PHE A 86 3.99 24.35 16.36
C PHE A 86 4.94 23.44 15.58
N VAL A 87 4.40 22.41 14.93
CA VAL A 87 5.14 21.40 14.16
C VAL A 87 4.61 21.27 12.75
N GLU A 88 5.46 20.82 11.85
CA GLU A 88 5.13 20.42 10.48
C GLU A 88 5.08 18.89 10.36
N GLN A 89 4.66 18.40 9.22
CA GLN A 89 4.52 16.97 8.93
C GLN A 89 5.82 16.17 9.20
N GLU A 90 6.96 16.72 8.81
CA GLU A 90 8.26 16.05 9.00
C GLU A 90 8.66 15.92 10.47
N ASP A 91 8.23 16.82 11.33
CA ASP A 91 8.48 16.73 12.78
C ASP A 91 7.70 15.56 13.37
N VAL A 92 6.45 15.34 12.94
CA VAL A 92 5.64 14.19 13.35
C VAL A 92 6.29 12.90 12.85
N PHE A 93 6.65 12.85 11.56
CA PHE A 93 7.30 11.68 10.99
C PHE A 93 8.58 11.29 11.71
N LYS A 94 9.42 12.25 12.08
CA LYS A 94 10.67 12.02 12.82
C LYS A 94 10.42 11.34 14.15
N ILE A 95 9.45 11.82 14.92
CA ILE A 95 9.11 11.23 16.24
C ILE A 95 8.58 9.81 16.08
N VAL A 96 7.65 9.61 15.15
CA VAL A 96 7.02 8.31 14.90
C VAL A 96 8.04 7.29 14.37
N GLU A 97 8.90 7.71 13.41
CA GLU A 97 9.94 6.85 12.84
C GLU A 97 10.93 6.39 13.93
N GLU A 98 11.43 7.31 14.76
CA GLU A 98 12.34 6.98 15.85
C GLU A 98 11.68 6.05 16.88
N LEU A 99 10.40 6.28 17.20
CA LEU A 99 9.62 5.41 18.09
C LEU A 99 9.55 3.99 17.55
N PHE A 100 9.13 3.83 16.28
CA PHE A 100 9.00 2.50 15.67
C PHE A 100 10.34 1.77 15.56
N VAL A 101 11.39 2.45 15.11
CA VAL A 101 12.74 1.87 15.03
C VAL A 101 13.20 1.34 16.40
N ASN A 102 13.01 2.14 17.46
CA ASN A 102 13.38 1.72 18.81
C ASN A 102 12.54 0.55 19.34
N LEU A 103 11.22 0.54 19.07
CA LEU A 103 10.34 -0.57 19.44
C LEU A 103 10.76 -1.87 18.73
N PHE A 104 10.98 -1.82 17.42
CA PHE A 104 11.42 -2.99 16.67
C PHE A 104 12.79 -3.51 17.14
N LYS A 105 13.77 -2.63 17.35
CA LYS A 105 15.09 -3.02 17.87
C LYS A 105 15.01 -3.65 19.25
N LYS A 106 14.09 -3.22 20.10
CA LYS A 106 13.96 -3.71 21.48
C LYS A 106 13.15 -5.00 21.58
N PHE A 107 12.09 -5.16 20.79
CA PHE A 107 11.10 -6.22 20.98
C PHE A 107 11.02 -7.23 19.84
N SER A 108 11.68 -6.98 18.70
CA SER A 108 11.67 -7.90 17.57
C SER A 108 13.03 -8.56 17.36
N SER A 109 13.03 -9.86 17.04
CA SER A 109 14.21 -10.57 16.56
C SER A 109 14.48 -10.37 15.07
N LYS A 110 13.55 -9.74 14.33
CA LYS A 110 13.66 -9.50 12.90
C LYS A 110 14.49 -8.24 12.61
N LYS A 111 15.17 -8.22 11.48
CA LYS A 111 15.88 -7.04 11.01
C LYS A 111 14.92 -6.06 10.35
N LEU A 112 15.13 -4.77 10.57
CA LEU A 112 14.45 -3.73 9.80
C LEU A 112 15.02 -3.71 8.37
N LEU A 113 14.15 -3.58 7.39
CA LEU A 113 14.56 -3.42 5.99
C LEU A 113 15.26 -2.06 5.79
N HIS A 114 14.71 -1.02 6.41
CA HIS A 114 15.25 0.33 6.41
C HIS A 114 15.18 0.91 7.82
N GLU A 115 16.22 1.57 8.29
CA GLU A 115 16.19 2.36 9.54
C GLU A 115 15.55 3.74 9.34
N LYS A 116 15.68 4.28 8.13
CA LYS A 116 15.00 5.48 7.69
C LYS A 116 13.86 5.06 6.75
N PHE A 117 12.63 5.34 7.13
CA PHE A 117 11.45 4.92 6.37
C PHE A 117 11.35 5.71 5.06
N PRO A 118 11.16 5.02 3.91
CA PRO A 118 10.98 5.70 2.63
C PRO A 118 9.68 6.52 2.62
N ARG A 119 9.72 7.65 1.93
CA ARG A 119 8.55 8.48 1.66
C ARG A 119 8.01 8.12 0.30
N ILE A 120 6.87 7.47 0.24
CA ILE A 120 6.26 7.00 -1.00
C ILE A 120 4.96 7.80 -1.21
N PRO A 121 4.87 8.64 -2.25
CA PRO A 121 3.62 9.31 -2.59
C PRO A 121 2.51 8.29 -2.90
N PHE A 122 1.26 8.64 -2.59
CA PHE A 122 0.10 7.75 -2.78
C PHE A 122 0.00 7.21 -4.21
N ASP A 123 0.07 8.08 -5.21
CA ASP A 123 -0.01 7.68 -6.63
C ASP A 123 1.13 6.73 -7.03
N THR A 124 2.33 6.93 -6.46
CA THR A 124 3.47 6.03 -6.67
C THR A 124 3.23 4.67 -6.01
N ALA A 125 2.66 4.66 -4.80
CA ALA A 125 2.35 3.42 -4.09
C ALA A 125 1.29 2.61 -4.86
N MET A 126 0.23 3.26 -5.31
CA MET A 126 -0.82 2.62 -6.12
C MET A 126 -0.28 2.11 -7.46
N LEU A 127 0.52 2.93 -8.17
CA LEU A 127 1.10 2.52 -9.45
C LEU A 127 2.04 1.32 -9.29
N LYS A 128 2.99 1.38 -8.34
CA LYS A 128 4.06 0.38 -8.23
C LYS A 128 3.64 -0.90 -7.53
N TYR A 129 2.71 -0.81 -6.59
CA TYR A 129 2.38 -1.91 -5.68
C TYR A 129 0.90 -2.28 -5.64
N GLY A 130 0.01 -1.49 -6.26
CA GLY A 130 -1.44 -1.69 -6.21
C GLY A 130 -2.03 -1.52 -4.80
N SER A 131 -1.33 -0.85 -3.89
CA SER A 131 -1.74 -0.69 -2.49
C SER A 131 -1.15 0.57 -1.88
N ASP A 132 -1.91 1.22 -1.01
CA ASP A 132 -1.45 2.32 -0.16
C ASP A 132 -0.59 1.85 1.05
N LYS A 133 -0.47 0.53 1.23
CA LYS A 133 0.32 -0.13 2.29
C LYS A 133 1.23 -1.22 1.72
N PRO A 134 2.22 -0.85 0.87
CA PRO A 134 3.04 -1.82 0.18
C PRO A 134 3.96 -2.61 1.12
N ASP A 135 4.08 -3.91 0.88
CA ASP A 135 5.13 -4.73 1.49
C ASP A 135 6.42 -4.62 0.67
N LEU A 136 7.34 -3.75 1.11
CA LEU A 136 8.60 -3.50 0.41
C LEU A 136 9.59 -4.68 0.44
N ARG A 137 9.23 -5.80 1.10
CA ARG A 137 10.01 -7.05 1.01
C ARG A 137 9.71 -7.79 -0.29
N ASN A 138 8.55 -7.52 -0.91
CA ASN A 138 8.22 -8.03 -2.23
C ASN A 138 9.01 -7.25 -3.28
N PRO A 139 9.90 -7.89 -4.06
CA PRO A 139 10.71 -7.21 -5.07
C PRO A 139 9.95 -6.87 -6.35
N LEU A 140 8.70 -7.32 -6.49
CA LEU A 140 7.90 -7.07 -7.69
C LEU A 140 7.36 -5.65 -7.68
N GLU A 141 7.68 -4.89 -8.71
CA GLU A 141 7.12 -3.57 -8.96
C GLU A 141 6.33 -3.56 -10.27
N ILE A 142 5.19 -2.90 -10.25
CA ILE A 142 4.39 -2.66 -11.45
C ILE A 142 4.95 -1.44 -12.18
N ALA A 143 5.13 -1.53 -13.48
CA ALA A 143 5.54 -0.41 -14.33
C ALA A 143 4.45 -0.04 -15.33
N ASP A 144 4.30 1.26 -15.57
CA ASP A 144 3.49 1.78 -16.68
C ASP A 144 4.29 1.70 -17.99
N ILE A 145 3.85 0.88 -18.91
CA ILE A 145 4.45 0.71 -20.22
C ILE A 145 3.52 1.12 -21.36
N THR A 146 2.47 1.89 -21.06
CA THR A 146 1.46 2.34 -22.02
C THR A 146 2.04 3.03 -23.24
N GLU A 147 3.04 3.93 -23.04
CA GLU A 147 3.64 4.70 -24.15
C GLU A 147 4.37 3.82 -25.17
N ILE A 148 4.88 2.67 -24.76
CA ILE A 148 5.55 1.72 -25.67
C ILE A 148 4.58 1.21 -26.75
N PHE A 149 3.30 1.05 -26.41
CA PHE A 149 2.27 0.59 -27.35
C PHE A 149 1.77 1.68 -28.30
N LYS A 150 2.24 2.93 -28.15
CA LYS A 150 1.99 4.01 -29.13
C LYS A 150 3.06 4.08 -30.22
N ARG A 151 4.16 3.34 -30.09
CA ARG A 151 5.27 3.32 -31.05
C ARG A 151 4.87 2.60 -32.33
N ASP A 152 5.45 3.02 -33.45
CA ASP A 152 5.19 2.42 -34.77
C ASP A 152 5.87 1.05 -34.93
N ASP A 153 6.97 0.81 -34.19
CA ASP A 153 7.75 -0.44 -34.26
C ASP A 153 7.21 -1.55 -33.33
N VAL A 154 6.08 -1.32 -32.65
CA VAL A 154 5.35 -2.32 -31.90
C VAL A 154 4.08 -2.71 -32.67
N ASN A 155 3.96 -3.98 -33.04
CA ASN A 155 2.88 -4.48 -33.91
C ASN A 155 1.83 -5.30 -33.14
N PHE A 156 1.71 -5.12 -31.82
CA PHE A 156 0.68 -5.79 -31.03
C PHE A 156 -0.64 -5.05 -31.07
N GLU A 157 -1.35 -5.24 -32.17
CA GLU A 157 -2.56 -4.49 -32.55
C GLU A 157 -3.67 -4.49 -31.52
N ILE A 158 -3.82 -5.55 -30.74
CA ILE A 158 -4.86 -5.65 -29.70
C ILE A 158 -4.62 -4.55 -28.66
N PHE A 159 -3.42 -4.46 -28.11
CA PHE A 159 -3.08 -3.45 -27.11
C PHE A 159 -3.04 -2.04 -27.71
N LYS A 160 -2.51 -1.87 -28.93
CA LYS A 160 -2.52 -0.57 -29.62
C LYS A 160 -3.94 0.00 -29.76
N LYS A 161 -4.90 -0.82 -30.17
CA LYS A 161 -6.30 -0.42 -30.29
C LYS A 161 -6.96 -0.07 -28.97
N LEU A 162 -6.62 -0.78 -27.89
CA LEU A 162 -7.12 -0.47 -26.55
C LEU A 162 -6.50 0.84 -26.04
N VAL A 163 -5.18 1.00 -26.18
CA VAL A 163 -4.46 2.21 -25.77
C VAL A 163 -4.96 3.44 -26.54
N SER A 164 -5.26 3.33 -27.83
CA SER A 164 -5.83 4.45 -28.61
C SER A 164 -7.23 4.86 -28.13
N LYS A 165 -7.94 3.99 -27.38
CA LYS A 165 -9.22 4.28 -26.75
C LYS A 165 -9.10 4.74 -25.29
N GLY A 166 -7.86 4.95 -24.80
CA GLY A 166 -7.60 5.43 -23.45
C GLY A 166 -7.28 4.35 -22.41
N SER A 167 -7.16 3.07 -22.82
CA SER A 167 -6.67 2.02 -21.93
C SER A 167 -5.20 2.21 -21.61
N ILE A 168 -4.76 1.65 -20.48
CA ILE A 168 -3.37 1.66 -20.03
C ILE A 168 -2.78 0.25 -20.02
N VAL A 169 -1.47 0.16 -20.09
CA VAL A 169 -0.74 -1.11 -20.00
C VAL A 169 0.19 -1.09 -18.79
N ARG A 170 0.02 -2.08 -17.94
CA ARG A 170 0.86 -2.33 -16.77
C ARG A 170 1.66 -3.60 -16.99
N GLY A 171 2.90 -3.60 -16.53
CA GLY A 171 3.78 -4.75 -16.63
C GLY A 171 4.50 -5.05 -15.34
N ILE A 172 4.84 -6.34 -15.15
CA ILE A 172 5.64 -6.85 -14.02
C ILE A 172 6.77 -7.70 -14.61
N VAL A 173 7.97 -7.58 -14.02
CA VAL A 173 9.13 -8.40 -14.36
C VAL A 173 9.28 -9.53 -13.35
N THR A 174 9.41 -10.75 -13.84
CA THR A 174 9.81 -11.90 -13.01
C THR A 174 11.22 -12.32 -13.36
N LYS A 175 12.09 -12.33 -12.36
CA LYS A 175 13.52 -12.60 -12.54
C LYS A 175 13.80 -14.07 -12.84
N ASN A 176 14.66 -14.34 -13.83
CA ASN A 176 15.15 -15.68 -14.19
C ASN A 176 14.04 -16.72 -14.46
N THR A 177 12.98 -16.32 -15.16
CA THR A 177 11.83 -17.19 -15.44
C THR A 177 11.70 -17.63 -16.89
N SER A 178 12.60 -17.20 -17.79
CA SER A 178 12.55 -17.53 -19.22
C SER A 178 12.58 -19.03 -19.52
N GLU A 179 13.26 -19.82 -18.68
CA GLU A 179 13.38 -21.27 -18.83
C GLU A 179 12.23 -22.07 -18.20
N LYS A 180 11.25 -21.39 -17.60
CA LYS A 180 10.10 -22.09 -17.03
C LYS A 180 9.26 -22.77 -18.12
N PRO A 181 8.66 -23.94 -17.82
CA PRO A 181 7.85 -24.65 -18.80
C PRO A 181 6.59 -23.87 -19.14
N ARG A 182 6.03 -24.12 -20.32
CA ARG A 182 4.80 -23.45 -20.79
C ARG A 182 3.63 -23.55 -19.80
N SER A 183 3.50 -24.68 -19.11
CA SER A 183 2.48 -24.88 -18.07
C SER A 183 2.56 -23.87 -16.92
N PHE A 184 3.74 -23.35 -16.61
CA PHE A 184 3.91 -22.27 -15.62
C PHE A 184 3.22 -20.99 -16.09
N PHE A 185 3.44 -20.58 -17.33
CA PHE A 185 2.85 -19.37 -17.90
C PHE A 185 1.34 -19.51 -18.11
N ASP A 186 0.90 -20.67 -18.59
CA ASP A 186 -0.54 -20.98 -18.76
C ASP A 186 -1.25 -20.98 -17.38
N GLY A 187 -0.58 -21.42 -16.32
CA GLY A 187 -1.08 -21.38 -14.95
C GLY A 187 -1.25 -19.95 -14.42
N ILE A 188 -0.29 -19.07 -14.69
CA ILE A 188 -0.37 -17.66 -14.28
C ILE A 188 -1.48 -16.93 -15.05
N ASP A 189 -1.60 -17.16 -16.37
CA ASP A 189 -2.68 -16.56 -17.18
C ASP A 189 -4.07 -17.01 -16.70
N LYS A 190 -4.19 -18.32 -16.39
CA LYS A 190 -5.43 -18.86 -15.81
C LYS A 190 -5.75 -18.20 -14.47
N TRP A 191 -4.78 -18.14 -13.56
CA TRP A 191 -4.96 -17.49 -12.27
C TRP A 191 -5.39 -16.03 -12.42
N ALA A 192 -4.74 -15.27 -13.31
CA ALA A 192 -5.11 -13.88 -13.54
C ALA A 192 -6.55 -13.72 -14.06
N LYS A 193 -7.00 -14.66 -14.91
CA LYS A 193 -8.39 -14.69 -15.39
C LYS A 193 -9.40 -15.03 -14.28
N ASP A 194 -9.05 -15.96 -13.41
CA ASP A 194 -9.85 -16.33 -12.24
C ASP A 194 -9.98 -15.15 -11.25
N GLU A 195 -8.96 -14.27 -11.18
CA GLU A 195 -8.98 -13.01 -10.42
C GLU A 195 -9.61 -11.82 -11.17
N GLY A 196 -10.20 -12.05 -12.35
CA GLY A 196 -10.97 -11.03 -13.09
C GLY A 196 -10.21 -10.29 -14.20
N SER A 197 -8.94 -10.61 -14.45
CA SER A 197 -8.21 -10.05 -15.60
C SER A 197 -8.74 -10.61 -16.92
N SER A 198 -8.73 -9.81 -17.98
CA SER A 198 -9.05 -10.25 -19.34
C SER A 198 -8.00 -11.22 -19.93
N GLY A 199 -6.85 -11.40 -19.26
CA GLY A 199 -5.72 -12.25 -19.60
C GLY A 199 -4.39 -11.53 -19.45
N LEU A 200 -3.30 -12.33 -19.48
CA LEU A 200 -1.94 -11.84 -19.41
C LEU A 200 -1.20 -12.08 -20.73
N ALA A 201 -0.67 -11.01 -21.32
CA ALA A 201 0.33 -11.13 -22.35
C ALA A 201 1.71 -11.28 -21.71
N TYR A 202 2.58 -12.10 -22.29
CA TYR A 202 3.94 -12.24 -21.78
C TYR A 202 4.96 -12.52 -22.89
N PHE A 203 6.19 -12.15 -22.61
CA PHE A 203 7.37 -12.61 -23.33
C PHE A 203 8.58 -12.70 -22.41
N SER A 204 9.49 -13.62 -22.72
CA SER A 204 10.78 -13.77 -22.05
C SER A 204 11.87 -13.14 -22.89
N ILE A 205 12.86 -12.53 -22.22
CA ILE A 205 14.01 -11.89 -22.88
C ILE A 205 15.10 -12.94 -23.06
N GLU A 206 15.46 -13.20 -24.33
CA GLU A 206 16.47 -14.20 -24.67
C GLU A 206 17.57 -13.59 -25.55
N ASN A 207 18.70 -14.28 -25.58
CA ASN A 207 19.87 -14.17 -26.45
C ASN A 207 20.77 -12.95 -26.24
N PRO A 208 22.02 -13.18 -25.74
CA PRO A 208 23.00 -12.11 -25.53
C PRO A 208 23.59 -11.51 -26.83
N GLU A 209 23.54 -12.22 -27.97
CA GLU A 209 24.12 -11.75 -29.24
C GLU A 209 23.14 -10.90 -30.05
N LYS A 210 21.87 -11.24 -30.01
CA LYS A 210 20.77 -10.47 -30.60
C LYS A 210 19.57 -10.48 -29.69
N LEU A 211 19.25 -9.31 -29.15
CA LEU A 211 18.14 -9.17 -28.25
C LEU A 211 16.83 -9.60 -28.93
N SER A 212 16.17 -10.57 -28.34
CA SER A 212 14.91 -11.11 -28.85
C SER A 212 13.94 -11.43 -27.72
N ALA A 213 12.67 -11.44 -28.05
CA ALA A 213 11.60 -11.78 -27.13
C ALA A 213 10.97 -13.12 -27.56
N LYS A 214 10.95 -14.10 -26.65
CA LYS A 214 10.31 -15.38 -26.85
C LYS A 214 8.99 -15.43 -26.10
N GLY A 215 7.96 -15.93 -26.73
CA GLY A 215 6.65 -16.09 -26.14
C GLY A 215 5.52 -15.68 -27.07
N PRO A 216 4.27 -15.77 -26.64
CA PRO A 216 3.10 -15.54 -27.52
C PRO A 216 3.10 -14.17 -28.20
N VAL A 217 3.60 -13.15 -27.49
CA VAL A 217 3.58 -11.77 -27.99
C VAL A 217 4.96 -11.22 -28.37
N GLY A 218 6.03 -11.95 -28.12
CA GLY A 218 7.42 -11.50 -28.37
C GLY A 218 7.68 -11.04 -29.80
N LYS A 219 7.09 -11.71 -30.79
CA LYS A 219 7.24 -11.40 -32.23
C LYS A 219 6.69 -10.03 -32.64
N PHE A 220 5.92 -9.37 -31.80
CA PHE A 220 5.30 -8.07 -32.09
C PHE A 220 6.17 -6.88 -31.66
N PHE A 221 7.31 -7.13 -31.02
CA PHE A 221 8.22 -6.09 -30.51
C PHE A 221 9.50 -6.07 -31.33
N SER A 222 9.97 -4.87 -31.66
CA SER A 222 11.27 -4.64 -32.22
C SER A 222 12.37 -4.77 -31.17
N GLU A 223 13.63 -4.91 -31.59
CA GLU A 223 14.77 -4.88 -30.67
C GLU A 223 14.83 -3.60 -29.84
N GLU A 224 14.50 -2.46 -30.46
CA GLU A 224 14.49 -1.14 -29.81
C GLU A 224 13.39 -1.03 -28.75
N SER A 225 12.19 -1.50 -29.06
CA SER A 225 11.08 -1.50 -28.09
C SER A 225 11.35 -2.44 -26.92
N ILE A 226 12.01 -3.58 -27.15
CA ILE A 226 12.44 -4.50 -26.07
C ILE A 226 13.47 -3.81 -25.17
N LYS A 227 14.48 -3.12 -25.73
CA LYS A 227 15.48 -2.35 -24.97
C LYS A 227 14.84 -1.28 -24.10
N GLU A 228 13.86 -0.58 -24.63
CA GLU A 228 13.14 0.44 -23.87
C GLU A 228 12.34 -0.17 -22.71
N ILE A 229 11.64 -1.29 -22.95
CA ILE A 229 10.93 -2.03 -21.90
C ILE A 229 11.93 -2.51 -20.82
N MET A 230 13.05 -3.09 -21.22
CA MET A 230 14.10 -3.55 -20.30
C MET A 230 14.60 -2.40 -19.42
N THR A 231 14.90 -1.26 -20.01
CA THR A 231 15.38 -0.08 -19.29
C THR A 231 14.33 0.42 -18.32
N LYS A 232 13.07 0.55 -18.77
CA LYS A 232 11.96 1.10 -17.99
C LYS A 232 11.57 0.20 -16.82
N MET A 233 11.70 -1.11 -17.01
CA MET A 233 11.29 -2.12 -16.02
C MET A 233 12.46 -2.75 -15.27
N ASN A 234 13.68 -2.30 -15.49
CA ASN A 234 14.91 -2.90 -14.95
C ASN A 234 14.96 -4.42 -15.18
N ALA A 235 14.64 -4.84 -16.42
CA ALA A 235 14.63 -6.22 -16.81
C ALA A 235 15.97 -6.61 -17.47
N GLU A 236 16.35 -7.89 -17.33
CA GLU A 236 17.59 -8.47 -17.81
C GLU A 236 17.30 -9.69 -18.70
N ILE A 237 18.34 -10.17 -19.40
CA ILE A 237 18.25 -11.42 -20.15
C ILE A 237 17.94 -12.57 -19.19
N GLY A 238 16.99 -13.43 -19.57
CA GLY A 238 16.49 -14.51 -18.71
C GLY A 238 15.23 -14.15 -17.90
N ASP A 239 14.85 -12.87 -17.87
CA ASP A 239 13.62 -12.42 -17.23
C ASP A 239 12.40 -12.60 -18.14
N THR A 240 11.23 -12.66 -17.52
CA THR A 240 9.95 -12.64 -18.25
C THR A 240 9.14 -11.42 -17.84
N ILE A 241 8.53 -10.77 -18.82
CA ILE A 241 7.66 -9.64 -18.64
C ILE A 241 6.23 -10.09 -18.86
N PHE A 242 5.40 -9.91 -17.83
CA PHE A 242 3.96 -10.08 -17.91
C PHE A 242 3.29 -8.73 -18.05
N MET A 243 2.24 -8.65 -18.87
CA MET A 243 1.56 -7.40 -19.19
C MET A 243 0.05 -7.59 -19.19
N SER A 244 -0.66 -6.63 -18.64
CA SER A 244 -2.12 -6.52 -18.75
C SER A 244 -2.50 -5.16 -19.32
N CYS A 245 -3.60 -5.12 -20.09
CA CYS A 245 -4.12 -3.93 -20.73
C CYS A 245 -5.62 -3.80 -20.44
N GLY A 246 -6.05 -2.65 -19.94
CA GLY A 246 -7.45 -2.38 -19.63
C GLY A 246 -7.67 -0.95 -19.16
N ASN A 247 -8.86 -0.67 -18.66
CA ASN A 247 -9.16 0.62 -18.05
C ASN A 247 -8.36 0.79 -16.74
N LYS A 248 -8.05 2.03 -16.39
CA LYS A 248 -7.27 2.34 -15.18
C LYS A 248 -7.88 1.69 -13.92
N SER A 249 -9.19 1.76 -13.76
CA SER A 249 -9.93 1.18 -12.62
C SER A 249 -9.97 -0.35 -12.56
N GLU A 250 -9.60 -1.03 -13.64
CA GLU A 250 -9.59 -2.51 -13.73
C GLU A 250 -8.19 -3.09 -13.53
N ILE A 251 -7.15 -2.26 -13.72
CA ILE A 251 -5.75 -2.69 -13.68
C ILE A 251 -5.03 -2.18 -12.42
N GLU A 252 -5.51 -1.13 -11.81
CA GLU A 252 -5.09 -0.60 -10.51
C GLU A 252 -5.98 -1.14 -9.38
#